data_c106b7da6ff127365d173aecb12df270
#
_entry.id   c106b7da6ff127365d173aecb12df270
#
_cell.length_a   1.000
_cell.length_b   1.000
_cell.length_c   1.000
_cell.angle_alpha   90.00
_cell.angle_beta   90.00
_cell.angle_gamma   90.00
#
_symmetry.space_group_name_H-M   'P 1'
#
loop_
_entity.id
_entity.type
_entity.pdbx_description
1 polymer ?
#
loop_
_entity_poly.entity_id
_entity_poly.type
_entity_poly.pdbx_seq_one_letter_code
_entity_poly.pdbx_strand_id
1 'polypeptide(L)'
;MQANAAPHILVIDDSPEDIRALLGLLRTQPWRLSIASEARQGYQRALALRPDLIVLDVRMPHMDGFTLCRLLREAPATCRVPIIFLSSAGEVEERLEGLSLGGVDYVLKTCPPEEVLARIRIHLQLTWRNGDAAADAVSATRLEPEQLILRAAMRLIEQSLCELPSLEGIARKVGTHDKRLSAIFREQLGTTVFGYIREARLRRGQELLTDGDMNIQDIAELVGFRSACNFTTAFRERLGMTPSQFRQQARGGELPPEPAEPA
;
A
#
# COMPACT_ATOMS: atom_id res chain seq x y z
N MET A 1 -17.20 32.98 5.25
CA MET A 1 -18.15 31.86 5.30
C MET A 1 -18.09 31.15 3.94
N GLN A 2 -17.24 30.13 3.80
CA GLN A 2 -17.24 29.31 2.59
C GLN A 2 -18.50 28.44 2.64
N ALA A 3 -19.32 28.50 1.59
CA ALA A 3 -20.49 27.67 1.43
C ALA A 3 -20.04 26.19 1.50
N ASN A 4 -20.46 25.50 2.54
CA ASN A 4 -20.12 24.09 2.78
C ASN A 4 -20.73 23.27 1.63
N ALA A 5 -19.93 22.93 0.62
CA ALA A 5 -20.39 22.13 -0.50
C ALA A 5 -20.87 20.76 0.03
N ALA A 6 -22.01 20.26 -0.46
CA ALA A 6 -22.54 18.96 -0.04
C ALA A 6 -21.48 17.86 -0.21
N PRO A 7 -21.27 16.98 0.79
CA PRO A 7 -20.33 15.88 0.74
C PRO A 7 -20.48 15.04 -0.54
N HIS A 8 -19.38 14.59 -1.09
CA HIS A 8 -19.36 13.78 -2.28
C HIS A 8 -18.92 12.34 -1.95
N ILE A 9 -19.82 11.40 -2.11
CA ILE A 9 -19.55 9.97 -1.91
C ILE A 9 -19.35 9.31 -3.27
N LEU A 10 -18.27 8.56 -3.42
CA LEU A 10 -18.04 7.68 -4.57
C LEU A 10 -18.24 6.24 -4.14
N VAL A 11 -19.16 5.54 -4.78
CA VAL A 11 -19.37 4.09 -4.60
C VAL A 11 -18.76 3.37 -5.79
N ILE A 12 -17.94 2.36 -5.53
CA ILE A 12 -17.28 1.53 -6.54
C ILE A 12 -17.66 0.08 -6.25
N ASP A 13 -18.50 -0.51 -7.10
CA ASP A 13 -19.06 -1.84 -6.92
C ASP A 13 -19.50 -2.37 -8.30
N ASP A 14 -19.06 -3.58 -8.67
CA ASP A 14 -19.37 -4.16 -9.98
C ASP A 14 -20.81 -4.69 -10.07
N SER A 15 -21.45 -4.89 -8.93
CA SER A 15 -22.83 -5.36 -8.79
C SER A 15 -23.70 -4.37 -8.00
N PRO A 16 -24.00 -3.16 -8.54
CA PRO A 16 -24.77 -2.16 -7.80
C PRO A 16 -26.17 -2.62 -7.39
N GLU A 17 -26.65 -3.72 -7.98
CA GLU A 17 -27.93 -4.33 -7.62
C GLU A 17 -27.90 -4.95 -6.23
N ASP A 18 -26.77 -5.52 -5.81
CA ASP A 18 -26.58 -6.14 -4.49
C ASP A 18 -26.65 -5.09 -3.36
N ILE A 19 -26.29 -3.85 -3.67
CA ILE A 19 -26.31 -2.72 -2.72
C ILE A 19 -27.43 -1.71 -3.03
N ARG A 20 -28.46 -2.11 -3.79
CA ARG A 20 -29.57 -1.21 -4.21
C ARG A 20 -30.22 -0.50 -3.03
N ALA A 21 -30.49 -1.22 -1.92
CA ALA A 21 -31.09 -0.65 -0.72
C ALA A 21 -30.18 0.45 -0.10
N LEU A 22 -28.87 0.20 -0.02
CA LEU A 22 -27.89 1.20 0.43
C LEU A 22 -27.88 2.41 -0.51
N LEU A 23 -27.81 2.20 -1.83
CA LEU A 23 -27.84 3.30 -2.79
C LEU A 23 -29.13 4.14 -2.69
N GLY A 24 -30.28 3.48 -2.42
CA GLY A 24 -31.55 4.14 -2.13
C GLY A 24 -31.45 5.08 -0.94
N LEU A 25 -30.89 4.61 0.18
CA LEU A 25 -30.67 5.42 1.38
C LEU A 25 -29.66 6.55 1.17
N LEU A 26 -28.58 6.30 0.46
CA LEU A 26 -27.56 7.33 0.17
C LEU A 26 -28.14 8.48 -0.67
N ARG A 27 -29.06 8.17 -1.60
CA ARG A 27 -29.74 9.19 -2.41
C ARG A 27 -30.71 10.09 -1.63
N THR A 28 -31.17 9.65 -0.45
CA THR A 28 -32.02 10.48 0.41
C THR A 28 -31.22 11.49 1.24
N GLN A 29 -29.90 11.35 1.28
CA GLN A 29 -29.04 12.25 2.03
C GLN A 29 -28.73 13.52 1.23
N PRO A 30 -28.40 14.63 1.88
CA PRO A 30 -27.98 15.86 1.22
C PRO A 30 -26.53 15.74 0.70
N TRP A 31 -26.21 14.66 0.00
CA TRP A 31 -24.88 14.34 -0.50
C TRP A 31 -24.87 14.23 -2.02
N ARG A 32 -23.73 14.48 -2.63
CA ARG A 32 -23.50 14.13 -4.02
C ARG A 32 -23.07 12.67 -4.07
N LEU A 33 -23.69 11.86 -4.91
CA LEU A 33 -23.40 10.45 -5.09
C LEU A 33 -22.90 10.18 -6.50
N SER A 34 -21.75 9.54 -6.62
CA SER A 34 -21.22 8.99 -7.86
C SER A 34 -21.04 7.48 -7.71
N ILE A 35 -21.31 6.74 -8.79
CA ILE A 35 -21.21 5.28 -8.80
C ILE A 35 -20.30 4.88 -9.96
N ALA A 36 -19.39 3.93 -9.73
CA ALA A 36 -18.58 3.28 -10.74
C ALA A 36 -18.76 1.77 -10.63
N SER A 37 -18.97 1.09 -11.75
CA SER A 37 -19.14 -0.38 -11.83
C SER A 37 -17.86 -1.14 -12.17
N GLU A 38 -16.74 -0.45 -12.26
CA GLU A 38 -15.43 -1.03 -12.54
C GLU A 38 -14.34 -0.31 -11.74
N ALA A 39 -13.35 -1.04 -11.26
CA ALA A 39 -12.22 -0.49 -10.51
C ALA A 39 -11.50 0.64 -11.26
N ARG A 40 -11.24 0.44 -12.56
CA ARG A 40 -10.56 1.45 -13.39
C ARG A 40 -11.36 2.74 -13.52
N GLN A 41 -12.67 2.64 -13.75
CA GLN A 41 -13.56 3.79 -13.78
C GLN A 41 -13.62 4.48 -12.41
N GLY A 42 -13.70 3.69 -11.34
CA GLY A 42 -13.66 4.17 -9.96
C GLY A 42 -12.40 4.99 -9.67
N TYR A 43 -11.23 4.47 -10.06
CA TYR A 43 -9.96 5.19 -9.94
C TYR A 43 -9.97 6.54 -10.65
N GLN A 44 -10.36 6.56 -11.94
CA GLN A 44 -10.43 7.79 -12.73
C GLN A 44 -11.40 8.81 -12.12
N ARG A 45 -12.57 8.36 -11.66
CA ARG A 45 -13.55 9.22 -10.99
C ARG A 45 -13.02 9.76 -9.67
N ALA A 46 -12.35 8.94 -8.87
CA ALA A 46 -11.76 9.38 -7.60
C ALA A 46 -10.74 10.51 -7.81
N LEU A 47 -9.86 10.40 -8.81
CA LEU A 47 -8.90 11.45 -9.14
C LEU A 47 -9.56 12.74 -9.65
N ALA A 48 -10.58 12.61 -10.51
CA ALA A 48 -11.26 13.75 -11.13
C ALA A 48 -12.19 14.49 -10.16
N LEU A 49 -12.96 13.74 -9.36
CA LEU A 49 -14.04 14.27 -8.52
C LEU A 49 -13.59 14.59 -7.09
N ARG A 50 -12.46 14.02 -6.64
CA ARG A 50 -11.93 14.16 -5.28
C ARG A 50 -13.03 13.97 -4.22
N PRO A 51 -13.61 12.77 -4.10
CA PRO A 51 -14.72 12.53 -3.19
C PRO A 51 -14.27 12.70 -1.72
N ASP A 52 -15.22 13.03 -0.84
CA ASP A 52 -15.00 13.13 0.59
C ASP A 52 -14.94 11.75 1.27
N LEU A 53 -15.50 10.70 0.62
CA LEU A 53 -15.44 9.32 1.07
C LEU A 53 -15.66 8.37 -0.12
N ILE A 54 -14.96 7.23 -0.08
CA ILE A 54 -15.13 6.15 -1.04
C ILE A 54 -15.70 4.92 -0.32
N VAL A 55 -16.76 4.35 -0.88
CA VAL A 55 -17.26 3.02 -0.53
C VAL A 55 -16.80 2.08 -1.63
N LEU A 56 -16.05 1.03 -1.30
CA LEU A 56 -15.28 0.22 -2.24
C LEU A 56 -15.59 -1.27 -2.05
N ASP A 57 -16.14 -1.90 -3.08
CA ASP A 57 -16.25 -3.36 -3.10
C ASP A 57 -14.87 -4.01 -3.12
N VAL A 58 -14.72 -5.07 -2.33
CA VAL A 58 -13.48 -5.87 -2.30
C VAL A 58 -13.39 -6.78 -3.53
N ARG A 59 -14.49 -7.39 -3.94
CA ARG A 59 -14.49 -8.41 -4.99
C ARG A 59 -15.01 -7.88 -6.30
N MET A 60 -14.13 -7.37 -7.13
CA MET A 60 -14.44 -6.90 -8.48
C MET A 60 -13.60 -7.66 -9.54
N PRO A 61 -14.13 -7.85 -10.77
CA PRO A 61 -13.38 -8.48 -11.85
C PRO A 61 -12.19 -7.62 -12.28
N HIS A 62 -11.13 -8.28 -12.78
CA HIS A 62 -9.90 -7.69 -13.29
C HIS A 62 -9.01 -7.01 -12.26
N MET A 63 -9.55 -6.19 -11.38
CA MET A 63 -8.83 -5.48 -10.33
C MET A 63 -9.69 -5.45 -9.07
N ASP A 64 -9.23 -6.12 -8.02
CA ASP A 64 -9.92 -6.15 -6.73
C ASP A 64 -9.84 -4.80 -5.98
N GLY A 65 -10.69 -4.65 -4.95
CA GLY A 65 -10.75 -3.42 -4.16
C GLY A 65 -9.47 -3.14 -3.38
N PHE A 66 -8.73 -4.16 -2.97
CA PHE A 66 -7.46 -3.97 -2.25
C PHE A 66 -6.39 -3.39 -3.17
N THR A 67 -6.29 -3.89 -4.40
CA THR A 67 -5.42 -3.34 -5.44
C THR A 67 -5.77 -1.88 -5.74
N LEU A 68 -7.07 -1.59 -5.91
CA LEU A 68 -7.53 -0.23 -6.14
C LEU A 68 -7.22 0.68 -4.94
N CYS A 69 -7.41 0.21 -3.70
CA CYS A 69 -7.06 0.95 -2.50
C CYS A 69 -5.57 1.32 -2.47
N ARG A 70 -4.66 0.39 -2.80
CA ARG A 70 -3.22 0.70 -2.90
C ARG A 70 -2.95 1.83 -3.87
N LEU A 71 -3.53 1.79 -5.07
CA LEU A 71 -3.37 2.86 -6.07
C LEU A 71 -3.92 4.20 -5.59
N LEU A 72 -5.09 4.20 -4.92
CA LEU A 72 -5.68 5.41 -4.35
C LEU A 72 -4.82 6.01 -3.24
N ARG A 73 -4.14 5.18 -2.43
CA ARG A 73 -3.23 5.64 -1.36
C ARG A 73 -1.93 6.24 -1.90
N GLU A 74 -1.48 5.84 -3.10
CA GLU A 74 -0.30 6.43 -3.75
C GLU A 74 -0.60 7.75 -4.45
N ALA A 75 -1.84 7.98 -4.86
CA ALA A 75 -2.22 9.21 -5.55
C ALA A 75 -2.41 10.37 -4.55
N PRO A 76 -1.66 11.49 -4.69
CA PRO A 76 -1.77 12.62 -3.75
C PRO A 76 -3.18 13.18 -3.59
N ALA A 77 -3.98 13.10 -4.66
CA ALA A 77 -5.36 13.61 -4.66
C ALA A 77 -6.34 12.76 -3.82
N THR A 78 -6.00 11.50 -3.54
CA THR A 78 -6.89 10.52 -2.90
C THR A 78 -6.27 9.80 -1.71
N CYS A 79 -4.98 10.02 -1.42
CA CYS A 79 -4.25 9.30 -0.37
C CYS A 79 -4.87 9.47 1.03
N ARG A 80 -5.58 10.56 1.28
CA ARG A 80 -6.24 10.87 2.56
C ARG A 80 -7.76 10.62 2.54
N VAL A 81 -8.35 10.32 1.40
CA VAL A 81 -9.79 10.06 1.29
C VAL A 81 -10.14 8.81 2.10
N PRO A 82 -11.08 8.85 3.05
CA PRO A 82 -11.49 7.67 3.79
C PRO A 82 -12.12 6.65 2.85
N ILE A 83 -11.69 5.39 2.97
CA ILE A 83 -12.18 4.25 2.19
C ILE A 83 -12.84 3.27 3.15
N ILE A 84 -14.12 3.00 2.95
CA ILE A 84 -14.87 1.94 3.62
C ILE A 84 -14.98 0.77 2.64
N PHE A 85 -14.45 -0.38 3.01
CA PHE A 85 -14.63 -1.58 2.21
C PHE A 85 -16.02 -2.19 2.42
N LEU A 86 -16.66 -2.60 1.32
CA LEU A 86 -17.82 -3.50 1.32
C LEU A 86 -17.40 -4.87 0.81
N SER A 87 -17.81 -5.93 1.48
CA SER A 87 -17.46 -7.28 1.05
C SER A 87 -18.60 -8.26 1.27
N SER A 88 -18.73 -9.24 0.39
CA SER A 88 -19.61 -10.39 0.58
C SER A 88 -19.02 -11.44 1.51
N ALA A 89 -17.71 -11.40 1.79
CA ALA A 89 -17.01 -12.33 2.66
C ALA A 89 -16.56 -11.65 3.96
N GLY A 90 -16.67 -12.37 5.07
CA GLY A 90 -16.35 -11.88 6.42
C GLY A 90 -15.09 -12.50 7.00
N GLU A 91 -14.18 -13.02 6.16
CA GLU A 91 -12.92 -13.61 6.62
C GLU A 91 -12.09 -12.59 7.41
N VAL A 92 -11.55 -13.02 8.54
CA VAL A 92 -10.79 -12.14 9.43
C VAL A 92 -9.55 -11.61 8.73
N GLU A 93 -8.92 -12.45 7.92
CA GLU A 93 -7.72 -12.14 7.13
C GLU A 93 -8.00 -11.04 6.10
N GLU A 94 -9.10 -11.11 5.35
CA GLU A 94 -9.49 -10.07 4.39
C GLU A 94 -9.75 -8.73 5.10
N ARG A 95 -10.40 -8.77 6.27
CA ARG A 95 -10.68 -7.57 7.06
C ARG A 95 -9.40 -6.93 7.58
N LEU A 96 -8.46 -7.72 8.09
CA LEU A 96 -7.17 -7.25 8.54
C LEU A 96 -6.35 -6.68 7.38
N GLU A 97 -6.36 -7.33 6.21
CA GLU A 97 -5.70 -6.80 5.01
C GLU A 97 -6.28 -5.44 4.62
N GLY A 98 -7.61 -5.30 4.52
CA GLY A 98 -8.26 -4.04 4.15
C GLY A 98 -7.90 -2.88 5.08
N LEU A 99 -7.93 -3.11 6.39
CA LEU A 99 -7.56 -2.11 7.39
C LEU A 99 -6.07 -1.76 7.34
N SER A 100 -5.18 -2.75 7.13
CA SER A 100 -3.73 -2.53 7.00
C SER A 100 -3.35 -1.71 5.76
N LEU A 101 -4.16 -1.77 4.70
CA LEU A 101 -4.02 -0.97 3.48
C LEU A 101 -4.48 0.48 3.65
N GLY A 102 -4.95 0.84 4.83
CA GLY A 102 -5.43 2.18 5.14
C GLY A 102 -6.92 2.38 4.90
N GLY A 103 -7.71 1.32 4.75
CA GLY A 103 -9.16 1.39 4.88
C GLY A 103 -9.53 1.90 6.28
N VAL A 104 -10.52 2.77 6.38
CA VAL A 104 -10.97 3.30 7.67
C VAL A 104 -12.01 2.40 8.32
N ASP A 105 -12.68 1.55 7.53
CA ASP A 105 -13.66 0.57 7.99
C ASP A 105 -13.81 -0.58 6.98
N TYR A 106 -14.37 -1.70 7.44
CA TYR A 106 -14.66 -2.88 6.64
C TYR A 106 -16.02 -3.44 7.04
N VAL A 107 -16.96 -3.47 6.10
CA VAL A 107 -18.36 -3.79 6.34
C VAL A 107 -18.82 -4.90 5.40
N LEU A 108 -19.64 -5.82 5.88
CA LEU A 108 -20.24 -6.85 5.05
C LEU A 108 -21.42 -6.28 4.25
N LYS A 109 -21.60 -6.71 3.00
CA LYS A 109 -22.77 -6.37 2.17
C LYS A 109 -24.10 -6.86 2.77
N THR A 110 -24.04 -7.85 3.69
CA THR A 110 -25.19 -8.35 4.45
C THR A 110 -25.58 -7.47 5.64
N CYS A 111 -24.74 -6.48 5.97
CA CYS A 111 -25.04 -5.52 7.04
C CYS A 111 -26.24 -4.65 6.66
N PRO A 112 -27.14 -4.32 7.63
CA PRO A 112 -28.24 -3.42 7.36
C PRO A 112 -27.78 -2.10 6.72
N PRO A 113 -28.43 -1.62 5.64
CA PRO A 113 -28.03 -0.39 4.95
C PRO A 113 -27.96 0.83 5.87
N GLU A 114 -28.78 0.89 6.91
CA GLU A 114 -28.80 1.94 7.93
C GLU A 114 -27.50 1.96 8.76
N GLU A 115 -26.93 0.78 9.05
CA GLU A 115 -25.65 0.69 9.75
C GLU A 115 -24.53 1.18 8.88
N VAL A 116 -24.49 0.79 7.60
CA VAL A 116 -23.50 1.29 6.64
C VAL A 116 -23.60 2.82 6.52
N LEU A 117 -24.81 3.35 6.42
CA LEU A 117 -25.06 4.80 6.41
C LEU A 117 -24.53 5.50 7.67
N ALA A 118 -24.75 4.91 8.86
CA ALA A 118 -24.25 5.47 10.12
C ALA A 118 -22.71 5.52 10.13
N ARG A 119 -22.03 4.48 9.66
CA ARG A 119 -20.57 4.43 9.55
C ARG A 119 -20.04 5.49 8.57
N ILE A 120 -20.66 5.64 7.41
CA ILE A 120 -20.31 6.70 6.44
C ILE A 120 -20.41 8.08 7.10
N ARG A 121 -21.48 8.38 7.85
CA ARG A 121 -21.65 9.64 8.57
C ARG A 121 -20.54 9.90 9.60
N ILE A 122 -20.16 8.88 10.37
CA ILE A 122 -19.09 8.98 11.36
C ILE A 122 -17.77 9.35 10.68
N HIS A 123 -17.40 8.64 9.62
CA HIS A 123 -16.14 8.89 8.92
C HIS A 123 -16.10 10.24 8.19
N LEU A 124 -17.22 10.70 7.63
CA LEU A 124 -17.33 12.05 7.07
C LEU A 124 -17.12 13.13 8.15
N GLN A 125 -17.72 12.98 9.32
CA GLN A 125 -17.56 13.93 10.41
C GLN A 125 -16.11 13.99 10.92
N LEU A 126 -15.42 12.84 11.02
CA LEU A 126 -14.03 12.78 11.41
C LEU A 126 -13.11 13.46 10.39
N THR A 127 -13.38 13.31 9.10
CA THR A 127 -12.60 13.95 8.02
C THR A 127 -12.73 15.46 8.08
N TRP A 128 -13.92 16.00 8.32
CA TRP A 128 -14.15 17.45 8.43
C TRP A 128 -13.49 18.08 9.66
N ARG A 129 -13.51 17.39 10.79
CA ARG A 129 -12.83 17.87 12.01
C ARG A 129 -11.30 17.93 11.86
N ASN A 130 -10.74 17.04 11.02
CA ASN A 130 -9.30 17.00 10.73
C ASN A 130 -8.90 17.87 9.52
N GLY A 131 -9.86 18.30 8.70
CA GLY A 131 -9.62 19.05 7.46
C GLY A 131 -9.19 20.51 7.67
N ASP A 132 -9.57 21.13 8.79
CA ASP A 132 -9.18 22.51 9.10
C ASP A 132 -7.67 22.67 9.41
N ALA A 133 -6.95 21.58 9.68
CA ALA A 133 -5.52 21.60 9.99
C ALA A 133 -4.60 21.28 8.79
N ALA A 134 -5.13 20.92 7.63
CA ALA A 134 -4.35 20.34 6.52
C ALA A 134 -4.52 21.05 5.16
N ALA A 135 -5.09 22.22 5.10
CA ALA A 135 -5.35 22.95 3.85
C ALA A 135 -4.09 23.45 3.10
N ASP A 136 -2.92 23.44 3.73
CA ASP A 136 -1.70 24.11 3.20
C ASP A 136 -0.70 23.20 2.48
N ALA A 137 -0.99 21.92 2.22
CA ALA A 137 0.02 20.97 1.74
C ALA A 137 -0.26 20.29 0.38
N VAL A 138 -1.09 20.83 -0.50
CA VAL A 138 -1.36 20.15 -1.79
C VAL A 138 -1.16 21.07 -2.99
N SER A 139 0.11 21.36 -3.29
CA SER A 139 0.54 21.51 -4.67
C SER A 139 0.87 20.10 -5.20
N ALA A 140 -0.17 19.32 -5.52
CA ALA A 140 0.00 17.93 -5.94
C ALA A 140 0.48 17.90 -7.39
N THR A 141 1.75 17.63 -7.60
CA THR A 141 2.30 17.15 -8.87
C THR A 141 1.45 15.94 -9.33
N ARG A 142 0.86 16.03 -10.49
CA ARG A 142 0.08 14.94 -11.11
C ARG A 142 1.04 13.81 -11.42
N LEU A 143 1.08 12.77 -10.60
CA LEU A 143 1.93 11.61 -10.85
C LEU A 143 1.42 10.86 -12.07
N GLU A 144 2.34 10.46 -12.95
CA GLU A 144 2.02 9.58 -14.07
C GLU A 144 1.57 8.20 -13.55
N PRO A 145 0.67 7.51 -14.27
CA PRO A 145 0.15 6.20 -13.85
C PRO A 145 1.25 5.18 -13.51
N GLU A 146 2.37 5.22 -14.21
CA GLU A 146 3.52 4.34 -13.97
C GLU A 146 4.23 4.65 -12.66
N GLN A 147 4.33 5.92 -12.28
CA GLN A 147 4.90 6.33 -11.00
C GLN A 147 4.05 5.85 -9.83
N LEU A 148 2.72 5.80 -10.00
CA LEU A 148 1.80 5.26 -8.99
C LEU A 148 1.98 3.76 -8.83
N ILE A 149 2.06 3.01 -9.94
CA ILE A 149 2.34 1.56 -9.93
C ILE A 149 3.69 1.29 -9.26
N LEU A 150 4.73 2.07 -9.60
CA LEU A 150 6.06 1.94 -9.02
C LEU A 150 6.02 2.12 -7.50
N ARG A 151 5.42 3.21 -7.02
CA ARG A 151 5.31 3.50 -5.58
C ARG A 151 4.53 2.42 -4.84
N ALA A 152 3.41 1.97 -5.41
CA ALA A 152 2.61 0.89 -4.82
C ALA A 152 3.42 -0.41 -4.73
N ALA A 153 4.20 -0.75 -5.76
CA ALA A 153 5.07 -1.92 -5.77
C ALA A 153 6.20 -1.81 -4.74
N MET A 154 6.87 -0.66 -4.66
CA MET A 154 7.94 -0.41 -3.67
C MET A 154 7.40 -0.57 -2.25
N ARG A 155 6.26 0.04 -1.94
CA ARG A 155 5.61 -0.08 -0.62
C ARG A 155 5.22 -1.52 -0.29
N LEU A 156 4.62 -2.25 -1.24
CA LEU A 156 4.28 -3.66 -1.06
C LEU A 156 5.52 -4.51 -0.75
N ILE A 157 6.62 -4.28 -1.46
CA ILE A 157 7.90 -4.98 -1.24
C ILE A 157 8.44 -4.68 0.16
N GLU A 158 8.47 -3.41 0.57
CA GLU A 158 9.00 -2.98 1.87
C GLU A 158 8.18 -3.51 3.06
N GLN A 159 6.86 -3.64 2.90
CA GLN A 159 5.98 -4.18 3.93
C GLN A 159 6.08 -5.70 4.13
N SER A 160 6.54 -6.44 3.13
CA SER A 160 6.48 -7.92 3.13
C SER A 160 7.79 -8.59 2.72
N LEU A 161 8.96 -8.04 3.09
CA LEU A 161 10.29 -8.49 2.65
C LEU A 161 10.56 -9.97 2.89
N CYS A 162 10.02 -10.54 3.97
CA CYS A 162 10.21 -11.94 4.33
C CYS A 162 9.45 -12.87 3.38
N GLU A 163 8.17 -12.59 3.14
CA GLU A 163 7.25 -13.44 2.37
C GLU A 163 6.68 -12.69 1.15
N LEU A 164 7.56 -12.39 0.19
CA LEU A 164 7.13 -11.72 -1.02
C LEU A 164 6.42 -12.67 -1.98
N PRO A 165 5.32 -12.25 -2.58
CA PRO A 165 4.70 -12.96 -3.70
C PRO A 165 5.67 -13.09 -4.88
N SER A 166 5.36 -13.97 -5.83
CA SER A 166 6.07 -14.01 -7.11
C SER A 166 5.98 -12.66 -7.84
N LEU A 167 6.86 -12.43 -8.82
CA LEU A 167 6.83 -11.21 -9.65
C LEU A 167 5.44 -10.95 -10.25
N GLU A 168 4.78 -12.00 -10.74
CA GLU A 168 3.41 -11.94 -11.24
C GLU A 168 2.42 -11.58 -10.13
N GLY A 169 2.61 -12.14 -8.93
CA GLY A 169 1.80 -11.83 -7.75
C GLY A 169 1.94 -10.37 -7.32
N ILE A 170 3.17 -9.82 -7.30
CA ILE A 170 3.41 -8.40 -7.03
C ILE A 170 2.72 -7.55 -8.10
N ALA A 171 2.92 -7.87 -9.38
CA ALA A 171 2.34 -7.12 -10.49
C ALA A 171 0.81 -7.08 -10.42
N ARG A 172 0.16 -8.21 -10.15
CA ARG A 172 -1.30 -8.31 -9.98
C ARG A 172 -1.78 -7.47 -8.81
N LYS A 173 -1.08 -7.51 -7.66
CA LYS A 173 -1.43 -6.72 -6.46
C LYS A 173 -1.29 -5.20 -6.65
N VAL A 174 -0.58 -4.75 -7.67
CA VAL A 174 -0.45 -3.32 -8.00
C VAL A 174 -1.15 -2.94 -9.30
N GLY A 175 -2.05 -3.80 -9.80
CA GLY A 175 -2.91 -3.50 -10.94
C GLY A 175 -2.22 -3.51 -12.29
N THR A 176 -1.16 -4.32 -12.47
CA THR A 176 -0.42 -4.45 -13.73
C THR A 176 -0.01 -5.90 -14.00
N HIS A 177 0.80 -6.15 -15.02
CA HIS A 177 1.40 -7.45 -15.33
C HIS A 177 2.94 -7.40 -15.20
N ASP A 178 3.56 -8.56 -15.04
CA ASP A 178 4.98 -8.75 -14.74
C ASP A 178 5.93 -8.04 -15.71
N LYS A 179 5.67 -8.11 -17.02
CA LYS A 179 6.47 -7.44 -18.06
C LYS A 179 6.43 -5.93 -17.90
N ARG A 180 5.23 -5.37 -17.66
CA ARG A 180 5.07 -3.92 -17.50
C ARG A 180 5.73 -3.46 -16.19
N LEU A 181 5.54 -4.18 -15.09
CA LEU A 181 6.19 -3.86 -13.82
C LEU A 181 7.72 -3.86 -13.97
N SER A 182 8.28 -4.89 -14.65
CA SER A 182 9.73 -4.96 -14.91
C SER A 182 10.25 -3.82 -15.77
N ALA A 183 9.48 -3.36 -16.76
CA ALA A 183 9.81 -2.20 -17.58
C ALA A 183 9.83 -0.92 -16.72
N ILE A 184 8.78 -0.68 -15.94
CA ILE A 184 8.68 0.49 -15.05
C ILE A 184 9.89 0.59 -14.09
N PHE A 185 10.28 -0.51 -13.45
CA PHE A 185 11.45 -0.52 -12.56
C PHE A 185 12.74 -0.17 -13.28
N ARG A 186 12.94 -0.72 -14.50
CA ARG A 186 14.14 -0.41 -15.29
C ARG A 186 14.17 1.04 -15.78
N GLU A 187 13.05 1.54 -16.26
CA GLU A 187 12.95 2.90 -16.83
C GLU A 187 13.05 3.97 -15.74
N GLN A 188 12.43 3.77 -14.60
CA GLN A 188 12.35 4.80 -13.57
C GLN A 188 13.39 4.68 -12.46
N LEU A 189 13.88 3.47 -12.15
CA LEU A 189 14.88 3.24 -11.11
C LEU A 189 16.23 2.72 -11.64
N GLY A 190 16.33 2.40 -12.93
CA GLY A 190 17.55 1.83 -13.51
C GLY A 190 17.88 0.42 -13.00
N THR A 191 16.96 -0.26 -12.32
CA THR A 191 17.19 -1.57 -11.71
C THR A 191 16.05 -2.55 -12.02
N THR A 192 16.27 -3.84 -11.76
CA THR A 192 15.20 -4.84 -11.85
C THR A 192 14.39 -4.90 -10.56
N VAL A 193 13.17 -5.46 -10.62
CA VAL A 193 12.35 -5.71 -9.42
C VAL A 193 13.12 -6.54 -8.39
N PHE A 194 13.82 -7.59 -8.83
CA PHE A 194 14.63 -8.42 -7.93
C PHE A 194 15.85 -7.69 -7.38
N GLY A 195 16.47 -6.81 -8.17
CA GLY A 195 17.55 -5.93 -7.70
C GLY A 195 17.07 -4.99 -6.59
N TYR A 196 15.90 -4.38 -6.77
CA TYR A 196 15.26 -3.55 -5.76
C TYR A 196 14.93 -4.34 -4.48
N ILE A 197 14.34 -5.54 -4.61
CA ILE A 197 14.05 -6.41 -3.45
C ILE A 197 15.34 -6.74 -2.68
N ARG A 198 16.42 -7.11 -3.40
CA ARG A 198 17.72 -7.41 -2.77
C ARG A 198 18.26 -6.22 -1.99
N GLU A 199 18.19 -5.02 -2.57
CA GLU A 199 18.65 -3.79 -1.92
C GLU A 199 17.81 -3.44 -0.68
N ALA A 200 16.46 -3.56 -0.77
CA ALA A 200 15.56 -3.33 0.35
C ALA A 200 15.82 -4.31 1.51
N ARG A 201 16.06 -5.60 1.20
CA ARG A 201 16.43 -6.62 2.18
C ARG A 201 17.75 -6.32 2.89
N LEU A 202 18.77 -5.87 2.13
CA LEU A 202 20.06 -5.49 2.68
C LEU A 202 19.95 -4.27 3.58
N ARG A 203 19.19 -3.26 3.18
CA ARG A 203 18.94 -2.05 3.99
C ARG A 203 18.27 -2.42 5.31
N ARG A 204 17.22 -3.25 5.27
CA ARG A 204 16.55 -3.71 6.49
C ARG A 204 17.48 -4.55 7.37
N GLY A 205 18.35 -5.35 6.76
CA GLY A 205 19.40 -6.10 7.47
C GLY A 205 20.39 -5.17 8.18
N GLN A 206 20.81 -4.06 7.58
CA GLN A 206 21.69 -3.05 8.22
C GLN A 206 21.02 -2.43 9.46
N GLU A 207 19.74 -2.04 9.35
CA GLU A 207 18.98 -1.52 10.50
C GLU A 207 18.97 -2.51 11.67
N LEU A 208 18.63 -3.78 11.40
CA LEU A 208 18.59 -4.83 12.41
C LEU A 208 19.96 -5.15 13.03
N LEU A 209 21.05 -5.00 12.26
CA LEU A 209 22.40 -5.16 12.75
C LEU A 209 22.83 -4.03 13.69
N THR A 210 22.32 -2.82 13.46
CA THR A 210 22.64 -1.63 14.26
C THR A 210 21.85 -1.61 15.56
N ASP A 211 20.53 -1.93 15.49
CA ASP A 211 19.58 -1.71 16.58
C ASP A 211 19.50 -2.88 17.59
N GLY A 212 20.02 -4.07 17.25
CA GLY A 212 19.76 -5.26 18.05
C GLY A 212 20.90 -6.28 18.17
N ASP A 213 20.70 -7.25 19.10
CA ASP A 213 21.60 -8.39 19.34
C ASP A 213 21.21 -9.67 18.57
N MET A 214 20.21 -9.56 17.66
CA MET A 214 19.73 -10.68 16.88
C MET A 214 20.88 -11.35 16.11
N ASN A 215 20.93 -12.68 16.09
CA ASN A 215 21.97 -13.38 15.35
C ASN A 215 21.83 -13.21 13.83
N ILE A 216 22.92 -13.48 13.08
CA ILE A 216 22.95 -13.26 11.63
C ILE A 216 21.97 -14.19 10.90
N GLN A 217 21.75 -15.39 11.42
CA GLN A 217 20.80 -16.35 10.85
C GLN A 217 19.36 -15.82 10.93
N ASP A 218 18.94 -15.37 12.10
CA ASP A 218 17.60 -14.84 12.32
C ASP A 218 17.35 -13.56 11.50
N ILE A 219 18.36 -12.68 11.40
CA ILE A 219 18.29 -11.50 10.54
C ILE A 219 18.08 -11.92 9.07
N ALA A 220 18.88 -12.89 8.58
CA ALA A 220 18.76 -13.36 7.20
C ALA A 220 17.35 -13.88 6.90
N GLU A 221 16.78 -14.67 7.79
CA GLU A 221 15.42 -15.21 7.68
C GLU A 221 14.37 -14.08 7.73
N LEU A 222 14.48 -13.17 8.71
CA LEU A 222 13.54 -12.06 8.89
C LEU A 222 13.49 -11.12 7.68
N VAL A 223 14.63 -10.90 7.02
CA VAL A 223 14.67 -10.06 5.81
C VAL A 223 14.43 -10.85 4.52
N GLY A 224 14.18 -12.15 4.60
CA GLY A 224 13.76 -13.00 3.48
C GLY A 224 14.88 -13.60 2.64
N PHE A 225 16.12 -13.75 3.15
CA PHE A 225 17.14 -14.56 2.53
C PHE A 225 16.97 -16.03 2.90
N ARG A 226 17.27 -16.93 1.94
CA ARG A 226 17.17 -18.40 2.15
C ARG A 226 18.15 -18.95 3.17
N SER A 227 19.26 -18.24 3.43
CA SER A 227 20.28 -18.64 4.41
C SER A 227 21.15 -17.47 4.82
N ALA A 228 21.80 -17.57 5.99
CA ALA A 228 22.81 -16.60 6.45
C ALA A 228 23.98 -16.47 5.47
N CYS A 229 24.35 -17.54 4.77
CA CYS A 229 25.42 -17.52 3.78
C CYS A 229 25.05 -16.61 2.59
N ASN A 230 23.84 -16.74 2.04
CA ASN A 230 23.35 -15.91 0.96
C ASN A 230 23.24 -14.42 1.37
N PHE A 231 22.80 -14.17 2.60
CA PHE A 231 22.76 -12.81 3.16
C PHE A 231 24.17 -12.25 3.30
N THR A 232 25.09 -12.97 3.90
CA THR A 232 26.50 -12.54 4.12
C THR A 232 27.20 -12.24 2.80
N THR A 233 27.03 -13.11 1.78
CA THR A 233 27.60 -12.90 0.46
C THR A 233 27.04 -11.63 -0.17
N ALA A 234 25.70 -11.49 -0.21
CA ALA A 234 25.03 -10.33 -0.77
C ALA A 234 25.44 -9.02 -0.05
N PHE A 235 25.55 -9.08 1.28
CA PHE A 235 25.93 -7.96 2.13
C PHE A 235 27.38 -7.52 1.85
N ARG A 236 28.33 -8.50 1.78
CA ARG A 236 29.73 -8.20 1.46
C ARG A 236 29.91 -7.65 0.06
N GLU A 237 29.25 -8.22 -0.95
CA GLU A 237 29.27 -7.70 -2.32
C GLU A 237 28.80 -6.24 -2.40
N ARG A 238 27.83 -5.87 -1.60
CA ARG A 238 27.23 -4.52 -1.63
C ARG A 238 27.98 -3.51 -0.79
N LEU A 239 28.53 -3.89 0.37
CA LEU A 239 29.08 -2.98 1.37
C LEU A 239 30.59 -3.16 1.61
N GLY A 240 31.21 -4.15 0.97
CA GLY A 240 32.65 -4.42 1.13
C GLY A 240 33.02 -5.12 2.43
N MET A 241 32.07 -5.38 3.34
CA MET A 241 32.32 -6.01 4.65
C MET A 241 31.22 -7.00 5.01
N THR A 242 31.51 -7.92 5.92
CA THR A 242 30.54 -8.90 6.41
C THR A 242 29.53 -8.26 7.39
N PRO A 243 28.33 -8.85 7.57
CA PRO A 243 27.37 -8.39 8.58
C PRO A 243 27.95 -8.30 9.99
N SER A 244 28.82 -9.23 10.38
CA SER A 244 29.49 -9.24 11.69
C SER A 244 30.46 -8.06 11.85
N GLN A 245 31.26 -7.78 10.83
CA GLN A 245 32.15 -6.61 10.79
C GLN A 245 31.37 -5.31 10.85
N PHE A 246 30.27 -5.20 10.09
CA PHE A 246 29.38 -4.04 10.11
C PHE A 246 28.79 -3.79 11.49
N ARG A 247 28.30 -4.84 12.18
CA ARG A 247 27.80 -4.74 13.55
C ARG A 247 28.85 -4.28 14.52
N GLN A 248 30.07 -4.82 14.43
CA GLN A 248 31.18 -4.43 15.30
C GLN A 248 31.54 -2.95 15.12
N GLN A 249 31.63 -2.48 13.87
CA GLN A 249 31.90 -1.09 13.55
C GLN A 249 30.77 -0.15 14.05
N ALA A 250 29.50 -0.52 13.84
CA ALA A 250 28.36 0.26 14.30
C ALA A 250 28.30 0.41 15.83
N ARG A 251 28.90 -0.53 16.58
CA ARG A 251 29.01 -0.50 18.05
C ARG A 251 30.27 0.17 18.59
N GLY A 252 31.04 0.85 17.73
CA GLY A 252 32.26 1.55 18.12
C GLY A 252 33.47 0.64 18.38
N GLY A 253 33.46 -0.60 17.88
CA GLY A 253 34.59 -1.53 17.93
C GLY A 253 35.56 -1.30 16.78
N GLU A 254 36.87 -1.28 17.07
CA GLU A 254 37.94 -1.31 16.07
C GLU A 254 37.86 -2.60 15.24
N LEU A 255 37.94 -2.49 13.90
CA LEU A 255 37.98 -3.65 13.00
C LEU A 255 39.24 -4.49 13.28
N PRO A 256 39.14 -5.82 13.41
CA PRO A 256 40.34 -6.66 13.40
C PRO A 256 41.08 -6.49 12.08
N PRO A 257 42.41 -6.51 12.06
CA PRO A 257 43.22 -6.39 10.84
C PRO A 257 42.85 -7.53 9.86
N GLU A 258 42.74 -7.19 8.58
CA GLU A 258 42.51 -8.18 7.51
C GLU A 258 43.52 -9.32 7.62
N PRO A 259 43.09 -10.60 7.50
CA PRO A 259 44.04 -11.69 7.37
C PRO A 259 44.86 -11.48 6.10
N ALA A 260 46.20 -11.43 6.26
CA ALA A 260 47.15 -11.31 5.16
C ALA A 260 46.83 -12.42 4.12
N GLU A 261 46.75 -12.02 2.82
CA GLU A 261 46.64 -12.99 1.72
C GLU A 261 47.79 -14.00 1.80
N PRO A 262 47.49 -15.29 1.66
CA PRO A 262 48.59 -16.27 1.57
C PRO A 262 49.35 -16.07 0.23
N ALA A 263 50.68 -15.96 0.37
CA ALA A 263 51.63 -15.82 -0.71
C ALA A 263 51.64 -17.06 -1.64
#